data_be1747c3bdcc7219f4e58dfe6a828192
#
_entry.id   be1747c3bdcc7219f4e58dfe6a828192
#
_cell.length_a   1.000
_cell.length_b   1.000
_cell.length_c   1.000
_cell.angle_alpha   90.00
_cell.angle_beta   90.00
_cell.angle_gamma   90.00
#
_symmetry.space_group_name_H-M   'P 1'
#
loop_
_entity.id
_entity.type
_entity.pdbx_description
1 polymer ?
#
loop_
_entity_poly.entity_id
_entity_poly.type
_entity_poly.pdbx_seq_one_letter_code
_entity_poly.pdbx_strand_id
1 'polypeptide(L)'
;CTTDPVRDQAFWLQHFNAMVSDWIGPCPLMRVNPRHHQMALFPSTRKGIQHINYQVQDFDDVMRSYYFLKDKGIKIVFGPGRHATSGGIFVYFEGPDGMVYEYSNSDRKIIEDPASYRPRQFPMHPSSFCVWGAKPDIAEFKE
;
A
#
# COMPACT_ATOMS: atom_id res chain seq x y z
N CYS A 1 -9.48 0.80 5.56
CA CYS A 1 -10.46 -0.30 5.63
C CYS A 1 -11.86 0.22 5.36
N THR A 2 -12.62 -0.50 4.57
CA THR A 2 -14.00 -0.19 4.20
C THR A 2 -14.85 -1.46 4.14
N THR A 3 -16.13 -1.32 4.49
CA THR A 3 -17.13 -2.40 4.36
C THR A 3 -17.76 -2.45 2.97
N ASP A 4 -17.50 -1.43 2.11
CA ASP A 4 -18.03 -1.32 0.76
C ASP A 4 -17.04 -0.57 -0.14
N PRO A 5 -16.04 -1.26 -0.72
CA PRO A 5 -15.03 -0.62 -1.55
C PRO A 5 -15.60 -0.03 -2.85
N VAL A 6 -16.72 -0.56 -3.37
CA VAL A 6 -17.36 -0.04 -4.59
C VAL A 6 -17.98 1.33 -4.34
N ARG A 7 -18.77 1.46 -3.28
CA ARG A 7 -19.37 2.73 -2.87
C ARG A 7 -18.28 3.76 -2.57
N ASP A 8 -17.28 3.40 -1.81
CA ASP A 8 -16.25 4.34 -1.38
C ASP A 8 -15.32 4.73 -2.54
N GLN A 9 -15.04 3.81 -3.48
CA GLN A 9 -14.36 4.16 -4.74
C GLN A 9 -15.16 5.21 -5.52
N ALA A 10 -16.48 5.03 -5.69
CA ALA A 10 -17.32 5.99 -6.39
C ALA A 10 -17.29 7.37 -5.74
N PHE A 11 -17.32 7.44 -4.41
CA PHE A 11 -17.18 8.69 -3.66
C PHE A 11 -15.88 9.43 -3.99
N TRP A 12 -14.74 8.74 -3.97
CA TRP A 12 -13.44 9.37 -4.27
C TRP A 12 -13.31 9.78 -5.73
N LEU A 13 -13.83 9.01 -6.67
CA LEU A 13 -13.87 9.37 -8.09
C LEU A 13 -14.70 10.63 -8.34
N GLN A 14 -15.87 10.74 -7.71
CA GLN A 14 -16.82 11.84 -7.95
C GLN A 14 -16.40 13.15 -7.27
N HIS A 15 -15.83 13.08 -6.07
CA HIS A 15 -15.65 14.26 -5.23
C HIS A 15 -14.21 14.74 -5.11
N PHE A 16 -13.21 13.92 -5.45
CA PHE A 16 -11.79 14.22 -5.24
C PHE A 16 -10.93 14.10 -6.50
N ASN A 17 -11.54 13.94 -7.67
CA ASN A 17 -10.84 13.70 -8.94
C ASN A 17 -9.83 12.54 -8.85
N ALA A 18 -10.11 11.58 -7.97
CA ALA A 18 -9.25 10.42 -7.84
C ALA A 18 -9.38 9.53 -9.08
N MET A 19 -8.33 8.78 -9.36
CA MET A 19 -8.28 7.81 -10.46
C MET A 19 -7.79 6.47 -9.91
N VAL A 20 -8.31 5.39 -10.42
CA VAL A 20 -7.78 4.05 -10.08
C VAL A 20 -6.52 3.79 -10.90
N SER A 21 -5.48 3.32 -10.23
CA SER A 21 -4.24 2.88 -10.86
C SER A 21 -4.23 1.38 -11.09
N ASP A 22 -4.59 0.60 -10.09
CA ASP A 22 -4.68 -0.86 -10.17
C ASP A 22 -5.73 -1.36 -9.17
N TRP A 23 -6.08 -2.64 -9.26
CA TRP A 23 -6.84 -3.36 -8.24
C TRP A 23 -6.06 -4.58 -7.75
N ILE A 24 -6.20 -4.90 -6.46
CA ILE A 24 -5.85 -6.22 -5.90
C ILE A 24 -7.15 -6.83 -5.40
N GLY A 25 -7.67 -7.85 -6.11
CA GLY A 25 -9.03 -8.32 -5.87
C GLY A 25 -10.03 -7.16 -5.95
N PRO A 26 -10.85 -6.93 -4.92
CA PRO A 26 -11.81 -5.82 -4.87
C PRO A 26 -11.18 -4.50 -4.35
N CYS A 27 -9.90 -4.48 -3.97
CA CYS A 27 -9.23 -3.33 -3.39
C CYS A 27 -8.71 -2.38 -4.48
N PRO A 28 -9.28 -1.20 -4.70
CA PRO A 28 -8.74 -0.20 -5.60
C PRO A 28 -7.54 0.52 -4.98
N LEU A 29 -6.49 0.67 -5.76
CA LEU A 29 -5.33 1.50 -5.47
C LEU A 29 -5.50 2.81 -6.23
N MET A 30 -5.71 3.92 -5.54
CA MET A 30 -6.19 5.17 -6.11
C MET A 30 -5.17 6.29 -5.98
N ARG A 31 -5.15 7.18 -6.97
CA ARG A 31 -4.27 8.34 -7.02
C ARG A 31 -5.03 9.64 -7.25
N VAL A 32 -4.46 10.73 -6.77
CA VAL A 32 -4.88 12.13 -7.05
C VAL A 32 -3.75 12.95 -7.70
N ASN A 33 -2.63 12.30 -8.00
CA ASN A 33 -1.46 12.89 -8.65
C ASN A 33 -0.74 11.81 -9.48
N PRO A 34 0.36 12.09 -10.18
CA PRO A 34 1.05 11.10 -11.03
C PRO A 34 1.65 9.88 -10.32
N ARG A 35 1.78 9.89 -8.99
CA ARG A 35 2.27 8.70 -8.26
C ARG A 35 1.23 7.58 -8.31
N HIS A 36 1.69 6.34 -8.30
CA HIS A 36 0.83 5.16 -8.50
C HIS A 36 -0.40 5.16 -7.58
N HIS A 37 -0.25 5.42 -6.29
CA HIS A 37 -1.39 5.60 -5.38
C HIS A 37 -1.00 6.38 -4.12
N GLN A 38 -1.96 7.08 -3.58
CA GLN A 38 -1.93 7.69 -2.26
C GLN A 38 -2.87 6.98 -1.30
N MET A 39 -3.81 6.20 -1.86
CA MET A 39 -4.86 5.56 -1.08
C MET A 39 -5.17 4.18 -1.65
N ALA A 40 -5.50 3.24 -0.75
CA ALA A 40 -6.09 1.96 -1.07
C ALA A 40 -7.34 1.75 -0.22
N LEU A 41 -8.40 1.19 -0.81
CA LEU A 41 -9.65 0.92 -0.10
C LEU A 41 -9.75 -0.60 0.12
N PHE A 42 -9.29 -1.04 1.27
CA PHE A 42 -9.23 -2.46 1.61
C PHE A 42 -10.55 -2.94 2.20
N PRO A 43 -11.19 -3.99 1.63
CA PRO A 43 -12.40 -4.56 2.20
C PRO A 43 -12.10 -5.15 3.59
N SER A 44 -12.93 -4.85 4.57
CA SER A 44 -12.77 -5.33 5.94
C SER A 44 -14.10 -5.20 6.69
N THR A 45 -14.26 -6.00 7.72
CA THR A 45 -15.39 -5.85 8.67
C THR A 45 -15.22 -4.63 9.57
N ARG A 46 -14.00 -4.14 9.76
CA ARG A 46 -13.74 -2.87 10.46
C ARG A 46 -13.65 -1.70 9.49
N LYS A 47 -13.84 -0.49 10.00
CA LYS A 47 -13.69 0.78 9.27
C LYS A 47 -12.49 1.55 9.80
N GLY A 48 -11.94 2.44 8.98
CA GLY A 48 -10.90 3.37 9.38
C GLY A 48 -9.55 3.08 8.74
N ILE A 49 -8.51 3.75 9.24
CA ILE A 49 -7.15 3.65 8.69
C ILE A 49 -6.57 2.28 9.04
N GLN A 50 -6.04 1.58 8.06
CA GLN A 50 -5.32 0.33 8.24
C GLN A 50 -3.84 0.61 8.50
N HIS A 51 -3.20 1.43 7.68
CA HIS A 51 -1.84 1.91 7.89
C HIS A 51 -1.65 3.31 7.31
N ILE A 52 -0.58 3.97 7.73
CA ILE A 52 -0.12 5.23 7.16
C ILE A 52 1.26 5.00 6.56
N ASN A 53 1.43 5.43 5.30
CA ASN A 53 2.71 5.35 4.60
C ASN A 53 3.47 6.68 4.68
N TYR A 54 4.75 6.59 5.04
CA TYR A 54 5.71 7.68 4.92
C TYR A 54 6.73 7.32 3.83
N GLN A 55 6.81 8.18 2.82
CA GLN A 55 7.80 8.01 1.78
C GLN A 55 9.18 8.43 2.29
N VAL A 56 10.16 7.52 2.15
CA VAL A 56 11.58 7.80 2.37
C VAL A 56 12.28 8.05 1.03
N GLN A 57 13.53 8.51 1.06
CA GLN A 57 14.22 8.98 -0.12
C GLN A 57 14.54 7.87 -1.11
N ASP A 58 15.12 6.76 -0.63
CA ASP A 58 15.63 5.69 -1.48
C ASP A 58 15.53 4.30 -0.82
N PHE A 59 16.05 3.29 -1.51
CA PHE A 59 16.12 1.92 -1.02
C PHE A 59 16.94 1.80 0.26
N ASP A 60 18.07 2.49 0.34
CA ASP A 60 18.96 2.41 1.49
C ASP A 60 18.28 2.98 2.75
N ASP A 61 17.44 4.01 2.59
CA ASP A 61 16.65 4.54 3.72
C ASP A 61 15.62 3.52 4.22
N VAL A 62 14.98 2.75 3.34
CA VAL A 62 14.11 1.66 3.77
C VAL A 62 14.88 0.63 4.58
N MET A 63 16.07 0.23 4.10
CA MET A 63 16.87 -0.80 4.76
C MET A 63 17.51 -0.31 6.06
N ARG A 64 18.01 0.93 6.11
CA ARG A 64 18.49 1.54 7.35
C ARG A 64 17.37 1.62 8.40
N SER A 65 16.17 2.02 7.97
CA SER A 65 15.00 2.08 8.84
C SER A 65 14.61 0.68 9.35
N TYR A 66 14.64 -0.33 8.50
CA TYR A 66 14.36 -1.71 8.90
C TYR A 66 15.29 -2.18 10.03
N TYR A 67 16.60 -2.00 9.88
CA TYR A 67 17.56 -2.40 10.91
C TYR A 67 17.45 -1.56 12.17
N PHE A 68 17.21 -0.25 12.04
CA PHE A 68 16.96 0.63 13.18
C PHE A 68 15.72 0.19 13.98
N LEU A 69 14.62 -0.09 13.32
CA LEU A 69 13.38 -0.53 13.97
C LEU A 69 13.59 -1.85 14.71
N LYS A 70 14.32 -2.79 14.10
CA LYS A 70 14.67 -4.07 14.76
C LYS A 70 15.56 -3.85 15.99
N ASP A 71 16.56 -3.00 15.89
CA ASP A 71 17.45 -2.69 17.03
C ASP A 71 16.67 -2.09 18.20
N LYS A 72 15.62 -1.32 17.92
CA LYS A 72 14.71 -0.76 18.92
C LYS A 72 13.64 -1.71 19.41
N GLY A 73 13.62 -2.97 18.95
CA GLY A 73 12.63 -3.95 19.35
C GLY A 73 11.22 -3.67 18.79
N ILE A 74 11.12 -2.84 17.76
CA ILE A 74 9.83 -2.53 17.13
C ILE A 74 9.41 -3.69 16.22
N LYS A 75 8.17 -4.14 16.36
CA LYS A 75 7.64 -5.28 15.63
C LYS A 75 7.49 -4.93 14.14
N ILE A 76 8.22 -5.66 13.29
CA ILE A 76 8.03 -5.64 11.83
C ILE A 76 6.85 -6.57 11.51
N VAL A 77 5.84 -6.04 10.84
CA VAL A 77 4.62 -6.78 10.49
C VAL A 77 4.58 -7.18 9.02
N PHE A 78 5.37 -6.54 8.15
CA PHE A 78 5.48 -6.93 6.74
C PHE A 78 6.75 -6.36 6.10
N GLY A 79 7.46 -7.18 5.34
CA GLY A 79 8.67 -6.77 4.63
C GLY A 79 9.97 -7.06 5.39
N PRO A 80 11.12 -6.55 4.91
CA PRO A 80 11.24 -5.75 3.67
C PRO A 80 10.73 -6.48 2.44
N GLY A 81 10.11 -5.72 1.52
CA GLY A 81 9.52 -6.30 0.32
C GLY A 81 9.40 -5.30 -0.83
N ARG A 82 8.95 -5.80 -1.98
CA ARG A 82 8.63 -4.98 -3.15
C ARG A 82 7.18 -5.24 -3.59
N HIS A 83 6.39 -4.19 -3.70
CA HIS A 83 5.01 -4.28 -4.18
C HIS A 83 4.94 -4.63 -5.66
N ALA A 84 4.09 -5.61 -6.03
CA ALA A 84 3.86 -6.00 -7.42
C ALA A 84 3.21 -4.88 -8.24
N THR A 85 2.35 -4.09 -7.63
CA THR A 85 1.58 -3.03 -8.29
C THR A 85 2.42 -1.79 -8.57
N SER A 86 2.96 -1.15 -7.55
CA SER A 86 3.69 0.11 -7.65
C SER A 86 5.19 -0.04 -7.87
N GLY A 87 5.76 -1.22 -7.59
CA GLY A 87 7.21 -1.43 -7.59
C GLY A 87 7.92 -0.83 -6.37
N GLY A 88 7.20 -0.18 -5.47
CA GLY A 88 7.77 0.42 -4.25
C GLY A 88 8.37 -0.63 -3.32
N ILE A 89 9.55 -0.35 -2.79
CA ILE A 89 10.18 -1.16 -1.75
C ILE A 89 9.72 -0.64 -0.41
N PHE A 90 9.41 -1.53 0.51
CA PHE A 90 8.70 -1.17 1.74
C PHE A 90 9.15 -1.96 2.96
N VAL A 91 8.84 -1.42 4.12
CA VAL A 91 8.77 -2.11 5.40
C VAL A 91 7.59 -1.58 6.21
N TYR A 92 6.78 -2.49 6.77
CA TYR A 92 5.68 -2.15 7.68
C TYR A 92 6.04 -2.55 9.11
N PHE A 93 5.67 -1.71 10.04
CA PHE A 93 5.94 -1.92 11.45
C PHE A 93 4.78 -1.44 12.32
N GLU A 94 4.69 -2.02 13.51
CA GLU A 94 3.67 -1.67 14.49
C GLU A 94 4.16 -0.52 15.37
N GLY A 95 3.39 0.54 15.42
CA GLY A 95 3.61 1.67 16.32
C GLY A 95 2.85 1.53 17.63
N PRO A 96 2.84 2.58 18.47
CA PRO A 96 2.01 2.63 19.66
C PRO A 96 0.54 2.34 19.34
N ASP A 97 -0.17 1.73 20.25
CA ASP A 97 -1.60 1.39 20.13
C ASP A 97 -1.95 0.43 18.98
N GLY A 98 -0.95 -0.30 18.45
CA GLY A 98 -1.15 -1.26 17.37
C GLY A 98 -1.39 -0.66 15.99
N MET A 99 -1.20 0.65 15.83
CA MET A 99 -1.28 1.31 14.52
C MET A 99 -0.13 0.84 13.63
N VAL A 100 -0.45 0.46 12.40
CA VAL A 100 0.56 0.05 11.42
C VAL A 100 1.06 1.25 10.64
N TYR A 101 2.37 1.33 10.47
CA TYR A 101 3.06 2.31 9.65
C TYR A 101 3.86 1.63 8.56
N GLU A 102 4.01 2.32 7.44
CA GLU A 102 4.85 1.87 6.33
C GLU A 102 5.91 2.92 6.02
N TYR A 103 7.16 2.50 5.88
CA TYR A 103 8.17 3.26 5.13
C TYR A 103 8.31 2.66 3.74
N SER A 104 8.25 3.49 2.71
CA SER A 104 8.50 3.05 1.34
C SER A 104 9.35 4.06 0.57
N ASN A 105 10.13 3.56 -0.39
CA ASN A 105 10.98 4.41 -1.19
C ASN A 105 10.22 5.20 -2.27
N SER A 106 10.92 6.16 -2.90
CA SER A 106 10.35 7.04 -3.92
C SER A 106 10.19 6.40 -5.30
N ASP A 107 10.75 5.20 -5.54
CA ASP A 107 10.73 4.51 -6.84
C ASP A 107 9.37 3.91 -7.18
N ARG A 108 8.31 4.50 -6.65
CA ARG A 108 6.95 4.15 -7.03
C ARG A 108 6.70 4.52 -8.48
N LYS A 109 5.98 3.66 -9.17
CA LYS A 109 5.55 3.91 -10.53
C LYS A 109 4.91 5.30 -10.67
N ILE A 110 5.43 6.08 -11.59
CA ILE A 110 4.88 7.37 -12.00
C ILE A 110 4.02 7.15 -13.24
N ILE A 111 2.83 7.70 -13.23
CA ILE A 111 1.87 7.68 -14.36
C ILE A 111 1.86 9.08 -14.96
N GLU A 112 2.73 9.29 -15.95
CA GLU A 112 2.93 10.59 -16.58
C GLU A 112 1.77 10.98 -17.49
N ASP A 113 1.21 9.98 -18.20
CA ASP A 113 0.04 10.17 -19.06
C ASP A 113 -1.17 9.36 -18.53
N PRO A 114 -2.05 10.01 -17.75
CA PRO A 114 -3.25 9.36 -17.23
C PRO A 114 -4.22 8.89 -18.33
N ALA A 115 -4.23 9.52 -19.49
CA ALA A 115 -5.16 9.19 -20.57
C ALA A 115 -4.81 7.86 -21.25
N SER A 116 -3.52 7.56 -21.37
CA SER A 116 -3.04 6.30 -21.94
C SER A 116 -2.93 5.16 -20.91
N TYR A 117 -2.91 5.48 -19.62
CA TYR A 117 -2.76 4.48 -18.57
C TYR A 117 -3.96 3.54 -18.50
N ARG A 118 -3.69 2.25 -18.44
CA ARG A 118 -4.72 1.22 -18.27
C ARG A 118 -4.50 0.52 -16.92
N PRO A 119 -5.43 0.66 -15.97
CA PRO A 119 -5.37 -0.02 -14.69
C PRO A 119 -5.31 -1.53 -14.86
N ARG A 120 -4.51 -2.20 -14.02
CA ARG A 120 -4.34 -3.65 -14.03
C ARG A 120 -5.15 -4.27 -12.90
N GLN A 121 -5.59 -5.51 -13.13
CA GLN A 121 -6.26 -6.33 -12.12
C GLN A 121 -5.28 -7.39 -11.61
N PHE A 122 -4.95 -7.35 -10.33
CA PHE A 122 -4.17 -8.37 -9.64
C PHE A 122 -5.08 -9.28 -8.84
N PRO A 123 -4.78 -10.58 -8.73
CA PRO A 123 -5.54 -11.47 -7.85
C PRO A 123 -5.34 -11.10 -6.38
N MET A 124 -6.31 -11.47 -5.52
CA MET A 124 -6.13 -11.42 -4.06
C MET A 124 -5.24 -12.60 -3.65
N HIS A 125 -3.94 -12.42 -3.76
CA HIS A 125 -2.94 -13.44 -3.53
C HIS A 125 -1.66 -12.82 -2.95
N PRO A 126 -0.90 -13.48 -2.07
CA PRO A 126 0.31 -12.93 -1.46
C PRO A 126 1.33 -12.33 -2.44
N SER A 127 1.49 -12.92 -3.64
CA SER A 127 2.39 -12.39 -4.67
C SER A 127 1.98 -11.03 -5.22
N SER A 128 0.70 -10.65 -5.10
CA SER A 128 0.21 -9.32 -5.49
C SER A 128 0.61 -8.24 -4.50
N PHE A 129 0.89 -8.62 -3.26
CA PHE A 129 1.38 -7.71 -2.22
C PHE A 129 2.90 -7.60 -2.20
N CYS A 130 3.61 -8.72 -2.42
CA CYS A 130 5.07 -8.74 -2.40
C CYS A 130 5.65 -9.73 -3.40
N VAL A 131 6.42 -9.23 -4.38
CA VAL A 131 7.09 -10.08 -5.38
C VAL A 131 8.32 -10.82 -4.82
N TRP A 132 8.84 -10.39 -3.66
CA TRP A 132 9.98 -11.05 -3.02
C TRP A 132 9.58 -12.13 -2.02
N GLY A 133 8.27 -12.35 -1.82
CA GLY A 133 7.76 -13.42 -0.98
C GLY A 133 7.68 -13.10 0.52
N ALA A 134 7.85 -11.84 0.92
CA ALA A 134 7.54 -11.45 2.29
C ALA A 134 6.06 -11.72 2.58
N LYS A 135 5.79 -12.22 3.79
CA LYS A 135 4.42 -12.55 4.23
C LYS A 135 3.95 -11.50 5.23
N PRO A 136 2.76 -10.92 5.03
CA PRO A 136 2.21 -9.94 5.96
C PRO A 136 1.70 -10.60 7.24
N ASP A 137 1.99 -9.97 8.38
CA ASP A 137 1.30 -10.20 9.66
C ASP A 137 0.26 -9.08 9.89
N ILE A 138 -0.61 -8.88 8.90
CA ILE A 138 -1.68 -7.88 8.86
C ILE A 138 -2.94 -8.62 8.46
N ALA A 139 -4.00 -8.49 9.28
CA ALA A 139 -5.21 -9.30 9.14
C ALA A 139 -5.83 -9.21 7.73
N GLU A 140 -6.00 -7.99 7.24
CA GLU A 140 -6.64 -7.72 5.94
C GLU A 140 -5.84 -8.22 4.73
N PHE A 141 -4.55 -8.55 4.91
CA PHE A 141 -3.70 -9.07 3.83
C PHE A 141 -3.61 -10.60 3.83
N LYS A 142 -4.24 -11.27 4.81
CA LYS A 142 -4.22 -12.73 4.99
C LYS A 142 -5.45 -13.44 4.42
N GLU A 143 -6.51 -12.68 4.12
CA GLU A 143 -7.80 -13.22 3.66
C GLU A 143 -7.84 -13.48 2.15
#